data_3882814b0c552a6093b1095ba9627f44
#
_entry.id   3882814b0c552a6093b1095ba9627f44
#
_cell.length_a   1.000
_cell.length_b   1.000
_cell.length_c   1.000
_cell.angle_alpha   90.00
_cell.angle_beta   90.00
_cell.angle_gamma   90.00
#
_symmetry.space_group_name_H-M   'P 1'
#
loop_
_entity.id
_entity.type
_entity.pdbx_description
1 polymer ?
#
loop_
_entity_poly.entity_id
_entity_poly.type
_entity_poly.pdbx_seq_one_letter_code
_entity_poly.pdbx_strand_id
1 'polypeptide(L)'
;NVDNLETNEIIFRNPFIDLSNRKTMFTNLKDEFKSFGISDKELKAAIEHAYEELQQCRLDIQGEGETVLAYLKENNMTGVVLSGRPYHVDPEINHGLADLITGEGMAVLTEDSVCHLDKELEELRVVDQWTYHSRMYHAASFVSSQPNLQLIQLTSFGCGLDAVTSDQVAEILNARNKIYTLIKIDEGSNLGAIRIRIRSLKATIDKQENKEIDLSKKYKPVKVPFTKEMKDDRWTILCPQMSPIHFQFVEKAMQESGYNLKVLPSVDKGATEAGLKYVNNDACYPSILVAGQMMEALTSGEYDVNKTALIISQTGGGCRATN
;
A
#
# COMPACT_ATOMS: atom_id res chain seq x y z
N ASN A 1 -9.25 29.36 -2.48
CA ASN A 1 -10.55 29.84 -2.95
C ASN A 1 -10.47 30.03 -4.46
N VAL A 2 -11.10 29.16 -5.25
CA VAL A 2 -11.05 29.20 -6.73
C VAL A 2 -11.67 30.51 -7.23
N ASP A 3 -12.70 31.00 -6.58
CA ASP A 3 -13.37 32.25 -6.92
C ASP A 3 -12.46 33.49 -6.92
N ASN A 4 -11.40 33.49 -6.09
CA ASN A 4 -10.43 34.58 -6.05
C ASN A 4 -9.39 34.53 -7.19
N LEU A 5 -9.20 33.38 -7.82
CA LEU A 5 -8.31 33.23 -8.97
C LEU A 5 -8.93 33.78 -10.24
N GLU A 6 -10.25 33.58 -10.43
CA GLU A 6 -10.99 34.07 -11.59
C GLU A 6 -11.15 35.59 -11.60
N THR A 7 -11.20 36.22 -10.41
CA THR A 7 -11.43 37.68 -10.27
C THR A 7 -10.15 38.53 -10.39
N ASN A 8 -8.94 37.93 -10.35
CA ASN A 8 -7.68 38.65 -10.28
C ASN A 8 -6.85 38.63 -11.58
N GLU A 9 -7.46 38.39 -12.73
CA GLU A 9 -6.77 38.27 -14.04
C GLU A 9 -5.64 37.20 -14.04
N ILE A 10 -5.65 36.29 -13.05
CA ILE A 10 -4.68 35.19 -12.97
C ILE A 10 -5.16 34.05 -13.88
N ILE A 11 -4.32 33.64 -14.80
CA ILE A 11 -4.59 32.47 -15.63
C ILE A 11 -4.32 31.22 -14.81
N PHE A 12 -5.37 30.59 -14.29
CA PHE A 12 -5.28 29.29 -13.62
C PHE A 12 -5.45 28.16 -14.64
N ARG A 13 -4.47 27.25 -14.67
CA ARG A 13 -4.45 26.08 -15.55
C ARG A 13 -4.42 24.80 -14.73
N ASN A 14 -5.33 23.89 -15.03
CA ASN A 14 -5.43 22.60 -14.33
C ASN A 14 -5.73 21.47 -15.34
N PRO A 15 -4.82 21.22 -16.31
CA PRO A 15 -5.02 20.17 -17.29
C PRO A 15 -4.91 18.79 -16.67
N PHE A 16 -5.72 17.85 -17.16
CA PHE A 16 -5.53 16.45 -16.86
C PHE A 16 -4.33 15.91 -17.64
N ILE A 17 -3.31 15.44 -16.92
CA ILE A 17 -2.05 14.95 -17.52
C ILE A 17 -1.89 13.47 -17.21
N ASP A 18 -1.72 12.65 -18.25
CA ASP A 18 -1.36 11.24 -18.12
C ASP A 18 0.15 11.06 -18.28
N LEU A 19 0.84 10.87 -17.16
CA LEU A 19 2.29 10.66 -17.15
C LEU A 19 2.72 9.30 -17.74
N SER A 20 1.81 8.35 -17.89
CA SER A 20 2.10 7.04 -18.46
C SER A 20 2.08 7.04 -19.99
N ASN A 21 1.41 8.02 -20.61
CA ASN A 21 1.19 8.10 -22.05
C ASN A 21 1.65 9.43 -22.64
N ARG A 22 2.87 9.45 -23.18
CA ARG A 22 3.47 10.66 -23.79
C ARG A 22 2.62 11.27 -24.90
N LYS A 23 1.91 10.45 -25.69
CA LYS A 23 1.07 10.94 -26.79
C LYS A 23 -0.17 11.67 -26.27
N THR A 24 -0.84 11.09 -25.27
CA THR A 24 -1.99 11.73 -24.61
C THR A 24 -1.55 13.00 -23.90
N MET A 25 -0.42 12.98 -23.19
CA MET A 25 0.16 14.17 -22.56
C MET A 25 0.41 15.27 -23.58
N PHE A 26 1.07 14.97 -24.70
CA PHE A 26 1.34 15.96 -25.73
C PHE A 26 0.04 16.59 -26.27
N THR A 27 -0.97 15.75 -26.55
CA THR A 27 -2.26 16.25 -27.07
C THR A 27 -2.94 17.18 -26.07
N ASN A 28 -3.02 16.79 -24.82
CA ASN A 28 -3.68 17.60 -23.77
C ASN A 28 -2.93 18.91 -23.51
N LEU A 29 -1.60 18.87 -23.42
CA LEU A 29 -0.78 20.06 -23.21
C LEU A 29 -0.78 20.99 -24.44
N LYS A 30 -0.84 20.45 -25.66
CA LYS A 30 -0.95 21.26 -26.86
C LYS A 30 -2.23 22.11 -26.89
N ASP A 31 -3.35 21.50 -26.50
CA ASP A 31 -4.62 22.21 -26.43
C ASP A 31 -4.60 23.27 -25.33
N GLU A 32 -4.03 22.92 -24.18
CA GLU A 32 -3.93 23.78 -23.01
C GLU A 32 -3.03 25.01 -23.26
N PHE A 33 -1.91 24.83 -23.95
CA PHE A 33 -0.94 25.89 -24.20
C PHE A 33 -1.10 26.59 -25.55
N LYS A 34 -2.18 26.29 -26.28
CA LYS A 34 -2.45 26.88 -27.64
C LYS A 34 -2.40 28.42 -27.64
N SER A 35 -2.90 29.05 -26.59
CA SER A 35 -2.95 30.52 -26.50
C SER A 35 -1.58 31.19 -26.31
N PHE A 36 -0.54 30.41 -25.96
CA PHE A 36 0.83 30.92 -25.74
C PHE A 36 1.69 30.88 -27.00
N GLY A 37 1.16 30.38 -28.15
CA GLY A 37 1.90 30.32 -29.40
C GLY A 37 3.09 29.35 -29.42
N ILE A 38 3.12 28.37 -28.50
CA ILE A 38 4.18 27.37 -28.39
C ILE A 38 4.06 26.40 -29.58
N SER A 39 5.15 26.18 -30.29
CA SER A 39 5.17 25.24 -31.43
C SER A 39 5.15 23.78 -30.93
N ASP A 40 4.64 22.88 -31.78
CA ASP A 40 4.62 21.43 -31.50
C ASP A 40 6.03 20.87 -31.24
N LYS A 41 7.05 21.47 -31.87
CA LYS A 41 8.45 21.06 -31.68
C LYS A 41 8.96 21.43 -30.31
N GLU A 42 8.69 22.66 -29.86
CA GLU A 42 9.08 23.13 -28.53
C GLU A 42 8.37 22.35 -27.44
N LEU A 43 7.05 22.11 -27.61
CA LEU A 43 6.28 21.33 -26.61
C LEU A 43 6.78 19.89 -26.50
N LYS A 44 7.08 19.23 -27.64
CA LYS A 44 7.67 17.88 -27.60
C LYS A 44 9.03 17.86 -26.91
N ALA A 45 9.89 18.82 -27.22
CA ALA A 45 11.21 18.91 -26.56
C ALA A 45 11.06 19.13 -25.06
N ALA A 46 10.16 20.01 -24.63
CA ALA A 46 9.90 20.24 -23.21
C ALA A 46 9.40 18.99 -22.47
N ILE A 47 8.50 18.22 -23.11
CA ILE A 47 8.01 16.95 -22.56
C ILE A 47 9.15 15.94 -22.42
N GLU A 48 10.00 15.77 -23.45
CA GLU A 48 11.13 14.84 -23.36
C GLU A 48 12.12 15.24 -22.26
N HIS A 49 12.49 16.52 -22.17
CA HIS A 49 13.36 17.02 -21.09
C HIS A 49 12.74 16.80 -19.71
N ALA A 50 11.42 16.98 -19.56
CA ALA A 50 10.75 16.71 -18.29
C ALA A 50 10.83 15.24 -17.88
N TYR A 51 10.73 14.31 -18.84
CA TYR A 51 10.92 12.88 -18.55
C TYR A 51 12.38 12.53 -18.24
N GLU A 52 13.34 13.14 -18.92
CA GLU A 52 14.77 12.97 -18.65
C GLU A 52 15.09 13.44 -17.22
N GLU A 53 14.61 14.63 -16.85
CA GLU A 53 14.79 15.18 -15.50
C GLU A 53 14.13 14.34 -14.41
N LEU A 54 12.91 13.86 -14.66
CA LEU A 54 12.24 12.95 -13.74
C LEU A 54 13.05 11.65 -13.54
N GLN A 55 13.63 11.12 -14.60
CA GLN A 55 14.49 9.94 -14.51
C GLN A 55 15.80 10.24 -13.77
N GLN A 56 16.43 11.38 -14.04
CA GLN A 56 17.65 11.79 -13.36
C GLN A 56 17.40 11.98 -11.85
N CYS A 57 16.33 12.65 -11.47
CA CYS A 57 15.94 12.81 -10.07
C CYS A 57 15.80 11.45 -9.35
N ARG A 58 15.22 10.45 -10.01
CA ARG A 58 15.13 9.09 -9.44
C ARG A 58 16.50 8.44 -9.26
N LEU A 59 17.37 8.58 -10.25
CA LEU A 59 18.74 8.04 -10.17
C LEU A 59 19.55 8.72 -9.06
N ASP A 60 19.39 10.02 -8.88
CA ASP A 60 20.07 10.77 -7.82
C ASP A 60 19.63 10.32 -6.43
N ILE A 61 18.32 10.13 -6.21
CA ILE A 61 17.78 9.60 -4.95
C ILE A 61 18.29 8.18 -4.68
N GLN A 62 18.31 7.32 -5.69
CA GLN A 62 18.82 5.96 -5.60
C GLN A 62 20.32 5.93 -5.29
N GLY A 63 21.11 6.72 -6.00
CA GLY A 63 22.56 6.83 -5.78
C GLY A 63 22.92 7.35 -4.39
N GLU A 64 22.17 8.32 -3.88
CA GLU A 64 22.34 8.77 -2.50
C GLU A 64 21.97 7.67 -1.49
N GLY A 65 20.89 6.94 -1.73
CA GLY A 65 20.52 5.77 -0.93
C GLY A 65 21.62 4.72 -0.85
N GLU A 66 22.24 4.38 -1.99
CA GLU A 66 23.35 3.42 -2.06
C GLU A 66 24.60 3.95 -1.32
N THR A 67 24.86 5.27 -1.40
CA THR A 67 25.95 5.93 -0.68
C THR A 67 25.75 5.82 0.83
N VAL A 68 24.54 6.12 1.32
CA VAL A 68 24.20 5.98 2.75
C VAL A 68 24.28 4.53 3.20
N LEU A 69 23.81 3.55 2.41
CA LEU A 69 23.92 2.12 2.73
C LEU A 69 25.39 1.67 2.87
N ALA A 70 26.29 2.13 1.99
CA ALA A 70 27.72 1.87 2.10
C ALA A 70 28.29 2.44 3.40
N TYR A 71 27.96 3.70 3.71
CA TYR A 71 28.38 4.37 4.94
C TYR A 71 27.90 3.63 6.20
N LEU A 72 26.65 3.17 6.24
CA LEU A 72 26.09 2.40 7.35
C LEU A 72 26.88 1.11 7.58
N LYS A 73 27.22 0.41 6.49
CA LYS A 73 27.98 -0.83 6.55
C LYS A 73 29.42 -0.61 7.06
N GLU A 74 30.10 0.41 6.55
CA GLU A 74 31.47 0.74 6.95
C GLU A 74 31.58 1.17 8.42
N ASN A 75 30.56 1.86 8.94
CA ASN A 75 30.56 2.38 10.30
C ASN A 75 29.77 1.50 11.30
N ASN A 76 29.30 0.34 10.88
CA ASN A 76 28.46 -0.57 11.68
C ASN A 76 27.26 0.16 12.33
N MET A 77 26.59 0.99 11.56
CA MET A 77 25.46 1.80 12.02
C MET A 77 24.13 1.21 11.58
N THR A 78 23.08 1.49 12.35
CA THR A 78 21.71 1.15 11.98
C THR A 78 21.08 2.26 11.13
N GLY A 79 20.40 1.86 10.05
CA GLY A 79 19.57 2.71 9.22
C GLY A 79 18.07 2.45 9.41
N VAL A 80 17.29 3.49 9.25
CA VAL A 80 15.83 3.44 9.25
C VAL A 80 15.31 3.88 7.89
N VAL A 81 14.56 3.02 7.22
CA VAL A 81 13.84 3.37 6.00
C VAL A 81 12.48 3.92 6.39
N LEU A 82 12.25 5.21 6.16
CA LEU A 82 10.94 5.84 6.26
C LEU A 82 10.14 5.48 5.01
N SER A 83 9.06 4.78 5.21
CA SER A 83 8.19 4.27 4.16
C SER A 83 6.80 4.90 4.30
N GLY A 84 6.24 5.39 3.20
CA GLY A 84 4.95 6.04 3.23
C GLY A 84 4.59 6.65 1.89
N ARG A 85 3.68 7.61 1.91
CA ARG A 85 3.38 8.40 0.72
C ARG A 85 4.40 9.50 0.52
N PRO A 86 4.61 10.01 -0.71
CA PRO A 86 5.64 11.02 -0.99
C PRO A 86 5.57 12.24 -0.08
N TYR A 87 4.39 12.69 0.34
CA TYR A 87 4.25 13.85 1.21
C TYR A 87 4.71 13.57 2.66
N HIS A 88 4.86 12.30 3.08
CA HIS A 88 5.34 11.97 4.42
C HIS A 88 6.83 12.30 4.64
N VAL A 89 7.61 12.53 3.58
CA VAL A 89 9.01 12.97 3.72
C VAL A 89 9.16 14.47 3.95
N ASP A 90 8.08 15.25 3.76
CA ASP A 90 8.07 16.68 4.05
C ASP A 90 8.21 16.92 5.57
N PRO A 91 9.20 17.72 6.02
CA PRO A 91 9.45 17.97 7.45
C PRO A 91 8.28 18.61 8.20
N GLU A 92 7.49 19.44 7.55
CA GLU A 92 6.30 20.06 8.14
C GLU A 92 5.21 19.00 8.38
N ILE A 93 5.04 18.06 7.47
CA ILE A 93 4.04 16.99 7.58
C ILE A 93 4.47 15.92 8.57
N ASN A 94 5.75 15.53 8.55
CA ASN A 94 6.28 14.51 9.48
C ASN A 94 6.74 15.07 10.81
N HIS A 95 6.62 16.40 11.01
CA HIS A 95 6.96 17.10 12.24
C HIS A 95 8.40 16.89 12.71
N GLY A 96 9.35 16.79 11.78
CA GLY A 96 10.77 16.58 12.09
C GLY A 96 11.10 15.16 12.57
N LEU A 97 10.38 14.16 12.12
CA LEU A 97 10.61 12.75 12.47
C LEU A 97 12.01 12.28 12.09
N ALA A 98 12.55 12.73 10.96
CA ALA A 98 13.89 12.40 10.52
C ALA A 98 14.94 12.88 11.55
N ASP A 99 14.79 14.09 12.08
CA ASP A 99 15.67 14.66 13.11
C ASP A 99 15.57 13.88 14.43
N LEU A 100 14.38 13.40 14.79
CA LEU A 100 14.22 12.54 15.97
C LEU A 100 14.97 11.21 15.81
N ILE A 101 14.92 10.59 14.64
CA ILE A 101 15.60 9.32 14.37
C ILE A 101 17.11 9.50 14.35
N THR A 102 17.61 10.56 13.68
CA THR A 102 19.05 10.87 13.62
C THR A 102 19.58 11.27 14.99
N GLY A 103 18.79 11.98 15.80
CA GLY A 103 19.11 12.31 17.19
C GLY A 103 19.26 11.09 18.11
N GLU A 104 18.68 9.95 17.74
CA GLU A 104 18.89 8.65 18.44
C GLU A 104 20.07 7.85 17.85
N GLY A 105 20.85 8.43 16.90
CA GLY A 105 22.05 7.82 16.33
C GLY A 105 21.80 6.81 15.22
N MET A 106 20.66 6.89 14.54
CA MET A 106 20.31 6.06 13.39
C MET A 106 20.27 6.94 12.14
N ALA A 107 20.71 6.44 10.98
CA ALA A 107 20.54 7.16 9.73
C ALA A 107 19.13 6.96 9.16
N VAL A 108 18.69 7.92 8.33
CA VAL A 108 17.36 7.89 7.70
C VAL A 108 17.51 7.75 6.19
N LEU A 109 16.76 6.84 5.61
CA LEU A 109 16.57 6.65 4.18
C LEU A 109 15.06 6.71 3.87
N THR A 110 14.71 6.88 2.60
CA THR A 110 13.32 6.81 2.13
C THR A 110 13.08 5.52 1.33
N GLU A 111 11.81 5.09 1.18
CA GLU A 111 11.51 3.86 0.45
C GLU A 111 11.96 3.91 -1.02
N ASP A 112 11.91 5.08 -1.66
CA ASP A 112 12.30 5.24 -3.07
C ASP A 112 13.82 5.27 -3.26
N SER A 113 14.59 5.51 -2.20
CA SER A 113 16.05 5.42 -2.24
C SER A 113 16.58 3.99 -2.19
N VAL A 114 15.75 3.00 -1.80
CA VAL A 114 16.19 1.61 -1.58
C VAL A 114 15.35 0.55 -2.29
N CYS A 115 14.11 0.85 -2.69
CA CYS A 115 13.19 -0.14 -3.25
C CYS A 115 13.71 -0.82 -4.55
N HIS A 116 14.53 -0.13 -5.33
CA HIS A 116 15.14 -0.65 -6.57
C HIS A 116 16.18 -1.76 -6.30
N LEU A 117 16.67 -1.88 -5.08
CA LEU A 117 17.64 -2.89 -4.66
C LEU A 117 16.99 -4.23 -4.32
N ASP A 118 15.67 -4.26 -4.18
CA ASP A 118 14.95 -5.51 -3.94
C ASP A 118 14.96 -6.42 -5.17
N LYS A 119 15.36 -7.68 -4.96
CA LYS A 119 15.39 -8.73 -5.98
C LYS A 119 14.66 -10.00 -5.54
N GLU A 120 13.94 -9.92 -4.41
CA GLU A 120 13.42 -11.12 -3.75
C GLU A 120 11.90 -11.18 -3.66
N LEU A 121 11.23 -10.05 -3.84
CA LEU A 121 9.77 -9.98 -3.79
C LEU A 121 9.19 -10.58 -5.09
N GLU A 122 8.60 -11.78 -4.98
CA GLU A 122 8.07 -12.51 -6.12
C GLU A 122 6.56 -12.28 -6.28
N GLU A 123 5.79 -12.53 -5.24
CA GLU A 123 4.33 -12.49 -5.26
C GLU A 123 3.78 -11.90 -3.97
N LEU A 124 2.71 -11.12 -4.08
CA LEU A 124 2.00 -10.55 -2.94
C LEU A 124 0.63 -11.23 -2.76
N ARG A 125 0.10 -11.18 -1.54
CA ARG A 125 -1.28 -11.57 -1.28
C ARG A 125 -2.26 -10.57 -1.88
N VAL A 126 -1.91 -9.30 -1.83
CA VAL A 126 -2.68 -8.18 -2.38
C VAL A 126 -2.38 -7.95 -3.86
N VAL A 127 -3.28 -7.27 -4.55
CA VAL A 127 -3.04 -6.84 -5.94
C VAL A 127 -2.10 -5.64 -5.93
N ASP A 128 -0.92 -5.80 -6.52
CA ASP A 128 0.07 -4.72 -6.67
C ASP A 128 -0.29 -3.83 -7.87
N GLN A 129 -0.96 -2.72 -7.61
CA GLN A 129 -1.47 -1.82 -8.64
C GLN A 129 -1.22 -0.33 -8.37
N TRP A 130 -0.69 0.01 -7.21
CA TRP A 130 -0.46 1.40 -6.82
C TRP A 130 1.04 1.67 -6.67
N THR A 131 1.58 2.56 -7.47
CA THR A 131 3.01 2.84 -7.58
C THR A 131 3.69 3.09 -6.22
N TYR A 132 3.10 3.90 -5.35
CA TYR A 132 3.71 4.21 -4.06
C TYR A 132 3.65 3.03 -3.10
N HIS A 133 2.59 2.25 -3.13
CA HIS A 133 2.44 1.06 -2.29
C HIS A 133 3.36 -0.06 -2.77
N SER A 134 3.51 -0.24 -4.09
CA SER A 134 4.50 -1.14 -4.69
C SER A 134 5.91 -0.84 -4.17
N ARG A 135 6.32 0.44 -4.16
CA ARG A 135 7.62 0.83 -3.60
C ARG A 135 7.78 0.45 -2.13
N MET A 136 6.72 0.59 -1.32
CA MET A 136 6.73 0.19 0.09
C MET A 136 6.93 -1.32 0.26
N TYR A 137 6.31 -2.15 -0.59
CA TYR A 137 6.49 -3.61 -0.57
C TYR A 137 7.93 -4.00 -0.91
N HIS A 138 8.50 -3.43 -1.98
CA HIS A 138 9.88 -3.66 -2.36
C HIS A 138 10.87 -3.16 -1.30
N ALA A 139 10.65 -1.97 -0.72
CA ALA A 139 11.47 -1.48 0.37
C ALA A 139 11.41 -2.40 1.61
N ALA A 140 10.22 -2.90 1.97
CA ALA A 140 10.05 -3.84 3.07
C ALA A 140 10.76 -5.18 2.81
N SER A 141 10.67 -5.70 1.58
CA SER A 141 11.37 -6.91 1.16
C SER A 141 12.88 -6.73 1.26
N PHE A 142 13.41 -5.64 0.70
CA PHE A 142 14.83 -5.31 0.81
C PHE A 142 15.29 -5.18 2.26
N VAL A 143 14.59 -4.35 3.08
CA VAL A 143 14.91 -4.16 4.50
C VAL A 143 14.86 -5.48 5.27
N SER A 144 13.94 -6.38 4.94
CA SER A 144 13.82 -7.67 5.61
C SER A 144 15.08 -8.53 5.46
N SER A 145 15.85 -8.34 4.39
CA SER A 145 17.10 -9.05 4.11
C SER A 145 18.36 -8.38 4.70
N GLN A 146 18.25 -7.15 5.19
CA GLN A 146 19.39 -6.37 5.68
C GLN A 146 19.42 -6.33 7.21
N PRO A 147 20.48 -6.87 7.87
CA PRO A 147 20.53 -6.93 9.33
C PRO A 147 20.51 -5.55 9.99
N ASN A 148 21.18 -4.58 9.42
CA ASN A 148 21.36 -3.24 9.96
C ASN A 148 20.29 -2.22 9.53
N LEU A 149 19.24 -2.66 8.82
CA LEU A 149 18.13 -1.79 8.43
C LEU A 149 16.83 -2.12 9.20
N GLN A 150 16.07 -1.09 9.51
CA GLN A 150 14.72 -1.18 10.03
C GLN A 150 13.76 -0.37 9.15
N LEU A 151 12.47 -0.67 9.21
CA LEU A 151 11.45 0.08 8.47
C LEU A 151 10.46 0.71 9.45
N ILE A 152 10.22 1.99 9.26
CA ILE A 152 9.12 2.72 9.91
C ILE A 152 8.15 3.13 8.81
N GLN A 153 6.93 2.61 8.87
CA GLN A 153 5.87 3.03 7.96
C GLN A 153 5.09 4.20 8.55
N LEU A 154 4.90 5.23 7.74
CA LEU A 154 4.11 6.40 8.07
C LEU A 154 2.73 6.27 7.42
N THR A 155 1.69 6.56 8.18
CA THR A 155 0.32 6.65 7.68
C THR A 155 -0.34 7.92 8.21
N SER A 156 -1.22 8.50 7.43
CA SER A 156 -2.04 9.62 7.86
C SER A 156 -3.51 9.35 7.52
N PHE A 157 -4.39 9.81 8.37
CA PHE A 157 -5.83 9.59 8.27
C PHE A 157 -6.22 8.09 8.37
N GLY A 158 -7.49 7.77 8.30
CA GLY A 158 -7.99 6.41 8.13
C GLY A 158 -8.08 6.06 6.65
N CYS A 159 -6.94 5.90 5.96
CA CYS A 159 -6.92 5.57 4.54
C CYS A 159 -7.00 4.06 4.33
N GLY A 160 -8.06 3.61 3.67
CA GLY A 160 -8.24 2.18 3.38
C GLY A 160 -7.13 1.56 2.51
N LEU A 161 -6.45 2.35 1.67
CA LEU A 161 -5.28 1.88 0.93
C LEU A 161 -4.10 1.58 1.87
N ASP A 162 -3.85 2.48 2.82
CA ASP A 162 -2.76 2.32 3.78
C ASP A 162 -3.04 1.17 4.74
N ALA A 163 -4.32 0.88 5.07
CA ALA A 163 -4.70 -0.28 5.86
C ALA A 163 -4.29 -1.61 5.20
N VAL A 164 -4.56 -1.75 3.89
CA VAL A 164 -4.14 -2.92 3.10
C VAL A 164 -2.62 -3.02 3.03
N THR A 165 -1.95 -1.89 2.76
CA THR A 165 -0.51 -1.83 2.61
C THR A 165 0.23 -2.12 3.91
N SER A 166 -0.26 -1.59 5.05
CA SER A 166 0.38 -1.81 6.35
C SER A 166 0.37 -3.28 6.76
N ASP A 167 -0.72 -3.98 6.50
CA ASP A 167 -0.82 -5.41 6.79
C ASP A 167 0.15 -6.21 5.89
N GLN A 168 0.23 -5.90 4.60
CA GLN A 168 1.14 -6.58 3.68
C GLN A 168 2.61 -6.31 4.01
N VAL A 169 2.97 -5.06 4.34
CA VAL A 169 4.33 -4.70 4.78
C VAL A 169 4.71 -5.43 6.07
N ALA A 170 3.77 -5.50 7.03
CA ALA A 170 3.98 -6.23 8.27
C ALA A 170 4.24 -7.72 8.01
N GLU A 171 3.48 -8.36 7.12
CA GLU A 171 3.68 -9.76 6.74
C GLU A 171 5.07 -10.01 6.11
N ILE A 172 5.52 -9.12 5.21
CA ILE A 172 6.84 -9.22 4.57
C ILE A 172 7.94 -9.14 5.62
N LEU A 173 7.89 -8.17 6.54
CA LEU A 173 8.89 -7.99 7.58
C LEU A 173 8.88 -9.14 8.60
N ASN A 174 7.70 -9.55 9.05
CA ASN A 174 7.52 -10.61 10.04
C ASN A 174 8.00 -11.98 9.53
N ALA A 175 7.95 -12.23 8.21
CA ALA A 175 8.46 -13.48 7.63
C ALA A 175 9.92 -13.75 8.00
N ARG A 176 10.72 -12.68 8.21
CA ARG A 176 12.13 -12.75 8.64
C ARG A 176 12.38 -12.24 10.06
N ASN A 177 11.34 -12.19 10.88
CA ASN A 177 11.40 -11.70 12.26
C ASN A 177 11.89 -10.25 12.40
N LYS A 178 11.71 -9.42 11.37
CA LYS A 178 11.95 -7.98 11.46
C LYS A 178 10.83 -7.28 12.22
N ILE A 179 11.19 -6.23 12.93
CA ILE A 179 10.22 -5.42 13.67
C ILE A 179 9.45 -4.55 12.68
N TYR A 180 8.13 -4.64 12.70
CA TYR A 180 7.28 -3.70 12.00
C TYR A 180 6.90 -2.53 12.91
N THR A 181 7.19 -1.31 12.48
CA THR A 181 6.85 -0.09 13.22
C THR A 181 5.97 0.80 12.36
N LEU A 182 4.73 1.00 12.81
CA LEU A 182 3.76 1.91 12.19
C LEU A 182 3.64 3.17 13.03
N ILE A 183 3.81 4.34 12.42
CA ILE A 183 3.59 5.64 13.05
C ILE A 183 2.47 6.34 12.30
N LYS A 184 1.42 6.69 13.02
CA LYS A 184 0.31 7.48 12.50
C LYS A 184 0.62 8.96 12.71
N ILE A 185 0.61 9.72 11.62
CA ILE A 185 0.83 11.17 11.62
C ILE A 185 -0.54 11.83 11.42
N ASP A 186 -0.85 12.79 12.29
CA ASP A 186 -2.04 13.62 12.19
C ASP A 186 -1.69 15.10 12.46
N GLU A 187 -2.66 15.98 12.33
CA GLU A 187 -2.47 17.42 12.55
C GLU A 187 -2.05 17.76 13.99
N GLY A 188 -2.43 16.94 14.94
CA GLY A 188 -2.16 17.10 16.36
C GLY A 188 -0.91 16.36 16.84
N SER A 189 0.17 16.35 16.06
CA SER A 189 1.37 15.56 16.29
C SER A 189 1.84 15.53 17.74
N ASN A 190 1.67 14.40 18.39
CA ASN A 190 2.26 14.15 19.70
C ASN A 190 3.69 13.61 19.53
N LEU A 191 4.66 14.49 19.30
CA LEU A 191 6.08 14.13 19.19
C LEU A 191 6.59 13.34 20.40
N GLY A 192 6.00 13.50 21.56
CA GLY A 192 6.34 12.73 22.75
C GLY A 192 6.08 11.25 22.57
N ALA A 193 4.89 10.87 22.07
CA ALA A 193 4.54 9.48 21.80
C ALA A 193 5.39 8.88 20.67
N ILE A 194 5.67 9.66 19.63
CA ILE A 194 6.55 9.25 18.52
C ILE A 194 7.97 8.99 19.03
N ARG A 195 8.52 9.89 19.85
CA ARG A 195 9.86 9.73 20.46
C ARG A 195 9.95 8.48 21.32
N ILE A 196 8.94 8.16 22.12
CA ILE A 196 8.88 6.93 22.91
C ILE A 196 8.91 5.70 21.99
N ARG A 197 8.16 5.70 20.88
CA ARG A 197 8.17 4.60 19.91
C ARG A 197 9.53 4.40 19.26
N ILE A 198 10.21 5.48 18.83
CA ILE A 198 11.55 5.41 18.24
C ILE A 198 12.56 4.86 19.25
N ARG A 199 12.54 5.34 20.49
CA ARG A 199 13.40 4.83 21.57
C ARG A 199 13.13 3.38 21.91
N SER A 200 11.86 2.98 21.92
CA SER A 200 11.47 1.59 22.12
C SER A 200 11.96 0.70 20.97
N LEU A 201 11.86 1.17 19.73
CA LEU A 201 12.42 0.48 18.56
C LEU A 201 13.92 0.30 18.73
N LYS A 202 14.67 1.38 19.01
CA LYS A 202 16.12 1.33 19.23
C LYS A 202 16.51 0.35 20.34
N ALA A 203 15.86 0.45 21.50
CA ALA A 203 16.13 -0.46 22.61
C ALA A 203 15.83 -1.94 22.28
N THR A 204 14.90 -2.18 21.36
CA THR A 204 14.59 -3.54 20.88
C THR A 204 15.65 -4.02 19.90
N ILE A 205 16.13 -3.15 19.00
CA ILE A 205 17.24 -3.44 18.08
C ILE A 205 18.49 -3.82 18.88
N ASP A 206 18.88 -2.99 19.84
CA ASP A 206 20.07 -3.20 20.69
C ASP A 206 20.00 -4.55 21.44
N LYS A 207 18.80 -4.99 21.83
CA LYS A 207 18.59 -6.32 22.44
C LYS A 207 18.58 -7.47 21.43
N GLN A 208 18.26 -7.20 20.17
CA GLN A 208 18.18 -8.22 19.12
C GLN A 208 19.51 -8.40 18.35
N GLU A 209 20.55 -7.61 18.63
CA GLU A 209 21.87 -7.69 17.97
C GLU A 209 22.46 -9.11 17.88
N ASN A 210 21.96 -10.04 18.66
CA ASN A 210 22.38 -11.45 18.66
C ASN A 210 21.40 -12.40 17.95
N LYS A 211 20.33 -11.93 17.32
CA LYS A 211 19.43 -12.79 16.54
C LYS A 211 19.80 -12.73 15.07
N GLU A 212 20.36 -13.80 14.56
CA GLU A 212 20.56 -13.94 13.12
C GLU A 212 19.21 -13.88 12.38
N ILE A 213 19.18 -13.05 11.33
CA ILE A 213 18.06 -13.03 10.40
C ILE A 213 18.08 -14.32 9.63
N ASP A 214 16.99 -15.05 9.68
CA ASP A 214 16.84 -16.27 8.90
C ASP A 214 16.56 -15.92 7.42
N LEU A 215 17.62 -15.74 6.66
CA LEU A 215 17.55 -15.44 5.22
C LEU A 215 16.94 -16.57 4.38
N SER A 216 16.80 -17.78 4.95
CA SER A 216 16.11 -18.88 4.27
C SER A 216 14.60 -18.68 4.22
N LYS A 217 14.06 -17.89 5.13
CA LYS A 217 12.63 -17.54 5.17
C LYS A 217 12.35 -16.36 4.26
N LYS A 218 11.42 -16.54 3.36
CA LYS A 218 10.86 -15.47 2.52
C LYS A 218 9.36 -15.38 2.77
N TYR A 219 8.81 -14.18 2.59
CA TYR A 219 7.37 -14.03 2.51
C TYR A 219 6.83 -14.87 1.35
N LYS A 220 5.80 -15.66 1.62
CA LYS A 220 5.06 -16.41 0.59
C LYS A 220 3.57 -16.31 0.89
N PRO A 221 2.77 -15.80 -0.04
CA PRO A 221 1.32 -15.78 0.16
C PRO A 221 0.76 -17.20 0.17
N VAL A 222 -0.19 -17.44 1.06
CA VAL A 222 -0.97 -18.67 1.05
C VAL A 222 -2.12 -18.49 0.06
N LYS A 223 -2.05 -19.17 -1.08
CA LYS A 223 -3.12 -19.19 -2.09
C LYS A 223 -3.66 -20.59 -2.24
N VAL A 224 -4.95 -20.74 -2.01
CA VAL A 224 -5.67 -22.00 -2.24
C VAL A 224 -6.64 -21.76 -3.40
N PRO A 225 -6.31 -22.16 -4.64
CA PRO A 225 -7.19 -21.97 -5.76
C PRO A 225 -8.42 -22.86 -5.63
N PHE A 226 -9.58 -22.37 -6.09
CA PHE A 226 -10.78 -23.21 -6.22
C PHE A 226 -10.60 -24.18 -7.38
N THR A 227 -10.68 -25.50 -7.11
CA THR A 227 -10.39 -26.54 -8.09
C THR A 227 -11.66 -27.13 -8.69
N LYS A 228 -11.50 -27.94 -9.75
CA LYS A 228 -12.60 -28.67 -10.35
C LYS A 228 -13.18 -29.69 -9.37
N GLU A 229 -12.36 -30.38 -8.61
CA GLU A 229 -12.75 -31.32 -7.56
C GLU A 229 -13.63 -30.66 -6.51
N MET A 230 -13.28 -29.45 -6.06
CA MET A 230 -14.12 -28.69 -5.13
C MET A 230 -15.49 -28.36 -5.71
N LYS A 231 -15.57 -28.08 -7.04
CA LYS A 231 -16.85 -27.91 -7.74
C LYS A 231 -17.65 -29.21 -7.78
N ASP A 232 -17.01 -30.31 -8.16
CA ASP A 232 -17.65 -31.62 -8.29
C ASP A 232 -18.13 -32.13 -6.92
N ASP A 233 -17.39 -31.86 -5.84
CA ASP A 233 -17.75 -32.14 -4.44
C ASP A 233 -18.78 -31.14 -3.88
N ARG A 234 -19.24 -30.19 -4.68
CA ARG A 234 -20.26 -29.19 -4.34
C ARG A 234 -19.91 -28.35 -3.11
N TRP A 235 -18.66 -27.91 -3.04
CA TRP A 235 -18.26 -26.95 -2.01
C TRP A 235 -19.19 -25.74 -2.00
N THR A 236 -19.56 -25.27 -0.81
CA THR A 236 -20.35 -24.04 -0.68
C THR A 236 -19.48 -22.84 -0.98
N ILE A 237 -19.90 -22.00 -1.91
CA ILE A 237 -19.22 -20.76 -2.25
C ILE A 237 -20.03 -19.62 -1.67
N LEU A 238 -19.52 -18.93 -0.65
CA LEU A 238 -20.17 -17.78 -0.04
C LEU A 238 -19.76 -16.50 -0.75
N CYS A 239 -20.75 -15.68 -1.09
CA CYS A 239 -20.60 -14.41 -1.77
C CYS A 239 -21.20 -13.30 -0.90
N PRO A 240 -20.47 -12.24 -0.57
CA PRO A 240 -21.04 -11.14 0.20
C PRO A 240 -22.11 -10.40 -0.59
N GLN A 241 -23.13 -9.90 0.09
CA GLN A 241 -24.19 -9.12 -0.51
C GLN A 241 -23.70 -7.68 -0.78
N MET A 242 -23.41 -7.39 -2.04
CA MET A 242 -22.95 -6.06 -2.45
C MET A 242 -24.02 -5.25 -3.21
N SER A 243 -25.02 -5.96 -3.79
CA SER A 243 -26.14 -5.34 -4.50
C SER A 243 -27.33 -6.29 -4.50
N PRO A 244 -28.39 -6.04 -3.73
CA PRO A 244 -29.48 -7.00 -3.52
C PRO A 244 -30.13 -7.50 -4.79
N ILE A 245 -30.31 -6.65 -5.79
CA ILE A 245 -30.95 -7.02 -7.04
C ILE A 245 -30.01 -7.83 -7.92
N HIS A 246 -28.78 -7.33 -8.17
CA HIS A 246 -27.84 -7.93 -9.09
C HIS A 246 -27.30 -9.27 -8.60
N PHE A 247 -27.03 -9.40 -7.31
CA PHE A 247 -26.43 -10.61 -6.75
C PHE A 247 -27.39 -11.80 -6.74
N GLN A 248 -28.72 -11.57 -6.74
CA GLN A 248 -29.69 -12.65 -6.97
C GLN A 248 -29.55 -13.28 -8.36
N PHE A 249 -29.29 -12.48 -9.40
CA PHE A 249 -29.01 -13.01 -10.73
C PHE A 249 -27.67 -13.74 -10.79
N VAL A 250 -26.64 -13.22 -10.13
CA VAL A 250 -25.32 -13.87 -10.03
C VAL A 250 -25.47 -15.24 -9.37
N GLU A 251 -26.20 -15.33 -8.25
CA GLU A 251 -26.44 -16.60 -7.55
C GLU A 251 -27.10 -17.64 -8.48
N LYS A 252 -28.16 -17.26 -9.16
CA LYS A 252 -28.88 -18.17 -10.08
C LYS A 252 -28.02 -18.61 -11.25
N ALA A 253 -27.31 -17.68 -11.90
CA ALA A 253 -26.43 -17.99 -13.03
C ALA A 253 -25.31 -18.97 -12.64
N MET A 254 -24.71 -18.76 -11.46
CA MET A 254 -23.66 -19.64 -10.94
C MET A 254 -24.22 -21.04 -10.58
N GLN A 255 -25.40 -21.09 -9.96
CA GLN A 255 -26.08 -22.37 -9.65
C GLN A 255 -26.44 -23.16 -10.91
N GLU A 256 -26.95 -22.53 -11.96
CA GLU A 256 -27.20 -23.13 -13.26
C GLU A 256 -25.92 -23.62 -13.95
N SER A 257 -24.80 -22.94 -13.69
CA SER A 257 -23.46 -23.36 -14.15
C SER A 257 -22.84 -24.48 -13.31
N GLY A 258 -23.58 -25.01 -12.32
CA GLY A 258 -23.18 -26.17 -11.50
C GLY A 258 -22.35 -25.79 -10.26
N TYR A 259 -22.27 -24.51 -9.86
CA TYR A 259 -21.64 -24.09 -8.63
C TYR A 259 -22.66 -23.97 -7.49
N ASN A 260 -22.28 -24.38 -6.28
CA ASN A 260 -23.11 -24.21 -5.09
C ASN A 260 -22.84 -22.86 -4.46
N LEU A 261 -23.18 -21.78 -5.19
CA LEU A 261 -23.00 -20.43 -4.71
C LEU A 261 -24.20 -20.00 -3.86
N LYS A 262 -23.91 -19.33 -2.75
CA LYS A 262 -24.88 -18.68 -1.86
C LYS A 262 -24.49 -17.24 -1.64
N VAL A 263 -25.38 -16.32 -1.95
CA VAL A 263 -25.24 -14.91 -1.60
C VAL A 263 -25.68 -14.73 -0.15
N LEU A 264 -24.82 -14.13 0.65
CA LEU A 264 -25.10 -13.86 2.05
C LEU A 264 -26.24 -12.85 2.21
N PRO A 265 -26.96 -12.85 3.33
CA PRO A 265 -28.04 -11.89 3.57
C PRO A 265 -27.51 -10.44 3.61
N SER A 266 -28.42 -9.49 3.62
CA SER A 266 -28.08 -8.08 3.77
C SER A 266 -27.30 -7.85 5.07
N VAL A 267 -26.39 -6.86 5.02
CA VAL A 267 -25.53 -6.49 6.16
C VAL A 267 -26.39 -6.06 7.36
N ASP A 268 -26.04 -6.57 8.51
CA ASP A 268 -26.60 -6.19 9.78
C ASP A 268 -25.50 -5.77 10.79
N LYS A 269 -25.87 -5.66 12.05
CA LYS A 269 -24.95 -5.28 13.12
C LYS A 269 -23.90 -6.36 13.38
N GLY A 270 -24.24 -7.65 13.23
CA GLY A 270 -23.32 -8.77 13.42
C GLY A 270 -22.18 -8.76 12.42
N ALA A 271 -22.49 -8.52 11.15
CA ALA A 271 -21.45 -8.36 10.11
C ALA A 271 -20.52 -7.18 10.41
N THR A 272 -21.04 -6.06 10.90
CA THR A 272 -20.23 -4.90 11.27
C THR A 272 -19.28 -5.24 12.44
N GLU A 273 -19.79 -5.87 13.48
CA GLU A 273 -19.00 -6.27 14.66
C GLU A 273 -17.93 -7.30 14.29
N ALA A 274 -18.26 -8.29 13.46
CA ALA A 274 -17.29 -9.26 12.94
C ALA A 274 -16.21 -8.56 12.09
N GLY A 275 -16.60 -7.65 11.21
CA GLY A 275 -15.65 -6.87 10.40
C GLY A 275 -14.66 -6.07 11.24
N LEU A 276 -15.15 -5.33 12.22
CA LEU A 276 -14.31 -4.55 13.15
C LEU A 276 -13.34 -5.42 13.99
N LYS A 277 -13.71 -6.68 14.22
CA LYS A 277 -12.85 -7.62 14.96
C LYS A 277 -11.71 -8.18 14.12
N TYR A 278 -11.92 -8.42 12.83
CA TYR A 278 -10.99 -9.18 11.99
C TYR A 278 -10.29 -8.34 10.92
N VAL A 279 -10.79 -7.14 10.61
CA VAL A 279 -10.24 -6.24 9.58
C VAL A 279 -9.53 -5.08 10.25
N ASN A 280 -8.46 -4.60 9.63
CA ASN A 280 -7.81 -3.36 10.05
C ASN A 280 -8.81 -2.21 10.07
N ASN A 281 -8.95 -1.55 11.22
CA ASN A 281 -9.97 -0.51 11.43
C ASN A 281 -9.77 0.75 10.58
N ASP A 282 -8.60 0.94 9.97
CA ASP A 282 -8.34 2.01 9.01
C ASP A 282 -8.84 1.64 7.59
N ALA A 283 -9.30 0.40 7.36
CA ALA A 283 -9.93 0.01 6.12
C ALA A 283 -11.24 0.79 5.88
N CYS A 284 -11.60 0.96 4.60
CA CYS A 284 -12.86 1.62 4.28
C CYS A 284 -14.06 0.80 4.76
N TYR A 285 -15.14 1.48 5.13
CA TYR A 285 -16.32 0.84 5.70
C TYR A 285 -16.89 -0.30 4.83
N PRO A 286 -16.98 -0.20 3.49
CA PRO A 286 -17.37 -1.34 2.65
C PRO A 286 -16.46 -2.56 2.79
N SER A 287 -15.14 -2.39 2.97
CA SER A 287 -14.21 -3.51 3.21
C SER A 287 -14.52 -4.21 4.53
N ILE A 288 -14.78 -3.42 5.58
CA ILE A 288 -15.15 -3.94 6.90
C ILE A 288 -16.44 -4.76 6.80
N LEU A 289 -17.46 -4.24 6.10
CA LEU A 289 -18.74 -4.91 5.93
C LEU A 289 -18.63 -6.21 5.13
N VAL A 290 -17.92 -6.18 4.00
CA VAL A 290 -17.75 -7.35 3.13
C VAL A 290 -17.01 -8.48 3.86
N ALA A 291 -15.88 -8.17 4.48
CA ALA A 291 -15.15 -9.15 5.27
C ALA A 291 -15.96 -9.60 6.50
N GLY A 292 -16.70 -8.70 7.11
CA GLY A 292 -17.59 -8.99 8.24
C GLY A 292 -18.68 -10.00 7.91
N GLN A 293 -19.38 -9.84 6.79
CA GLN A 293 -20.37 -10.82 6.32
C GLN A 293 -19.78 -12.23 6.16
N MET A 294 -18.58 -12.30 5.53
CA MET A 294 -17.89 -13.58 5.34
C MET A 294 -17.49 -14.20 6.68
N MET A 295 -16.91 -13.42 7.58
CA MET A 295 -16.46 -13.90 8.90
C MET A 295 -17.62 -14.30 9.79
N GLU A 296 -18.71 -13.55 9.80
CA GLU A 296 -19.94 -13.91 10.50
C GLU A 296 -20.47 -15.26 10.02
N ALA A 297 -20.61 -15.44 8.69
CA ALA A 297 -21.06 -16.69 8.10
C ALA A 297 -20.13 -17.87 8.46
N LEU A 298 -18.80 -17.70 8.34
CA LEU A 298 -17.83 -18.75 8.65
C LEU A 298 -17.81 -19.13 10.14
N THR A 299 -18.15 -18.21 11.02
CA THR A 299 -18.17 -18.46 12.48
C THR A 299 -19.55 -18.81 13.04
N SER A 300 -20.60 -18.73 12.23
CA SER A 300 -21.99 -19.05 12.65
C SER A 300 -22.21 -20.52 13.01
N GLY A 301 -21.39 -21.42 12.46
CA GLY A 301 -21.63 -22.89 12.55
C GLY A 301 -22.63 -23.41 11.52
N GLU A 302 -23.18 -22.56 10.65
CA GLU A 302 -24.12 -22.98 9.58
C GLU A 302 -23.42 -23.62 8.39
N TYR A 303 -22.12 -23.35 8.22
CA TYR A 303 -21.34 -23.83 7.08
C TYR A 303 -20.14 -24.65 7.54
N ASP A 304 -19.88 -25.75 6.84
CA ASP A 304 -18.66 -26.54 7.05
C ASP A 304 -17.46 -25.77 6.47
N VAL A 305 -16.67 -25.16 7.34
CA VAL A 305 -15.50 -24.33 6.95
C VAL A 305 -14.47 -25.11 6.14
N ASN A 306 -14.42 -26.45 6.26
CA ASN A 306 -13.49 -27.29 5.48
C ASN A 306 -14.00 -27.56 4.05
N LYS A 307 -15.25 -27.22 3.76
CA LYS A 307 -15.89 -27.34 2.44
C LYS A 307 -16.54 -26.04 1.98
N THR A 308 -15.99 -24.92 2.45
CA THR A 308 -16.48 -23.59 2.10
C THR A 308 -15.37 -22.80 1.38
N ALA A 309 -15.74 -22.17 0.28
CA ALA A 309 -14.92 -21.20 -0.44
C ALA A 309 -15.58 -19.82 -0.39
N LEU A 310 -14.80 -18.78 -0.60
CA LEU A 310 -15.28 -17.40 -0.65
C LEU A 310 -15.07 -16.84 -2.05
N ILE A 311 -16.01 -16.03 -2.51
CA ILE A 311 -15.91 -15.30 -3.77
C ILE A 311 -16.29 -13.84 -3.56
N ILE A 312 -15.60 -12.95 -4.22
CA ILE A 312 -15.93 -11.51 -4.26
C ILE A 312 -15.72 -11.00 -5.69
N SER A 313 -16.55 -10.06 -6.10
CA SER A 313 -16.35 -9.37 -7.38
C SER A 313 -15.17 -8.39 -7.26
N GLN A 314 -14.27 -8.40 -8.23
CA GLN A 314 -13.21 -7.41 -8.35
C GLN A 314 -13.56 -6.43 -9.47
N THR A 315 -13.49 -5.14 -9.17
CA THR A 315 -13.56 -4.08 -10.18
C THR A 315 -12.21 -3.92 -10.85
N GLY A 316 -12.18 -3.48 -12.12
CA GLY A 316 -10.92 -3.23 -12.85
C GLY A 316 -10.06 -2.07 -12.30
N GLY A 317 -10.48 -1.42 -11.22
CA GLY A 317 -9.75 -0.36 -10.51
C GLY A 317 -9.35 -0.79 -9.11
N GLY A 318 -8.59 0.08 -8.43
CA GLY A 318 -8.05 -0.17 -7.09
C GLY A 318 -9.09 -0.12 -5.97
N CYS A 319 -10.06 -1.00 -5.97
CA CYS A 319 -11.05 -1.08 -4.89
C CYS A 319 -10.48 -1.80 -3.67
N ARG A 320 -10.46 -1.13 -2.52
CA ARG A 320 -9.95 -1.66 -1.25
C ARG A 320 -10.80 -2.81 -0.69
N ALA A 321 -12.09 -2.81 -0.99
CA ALA A 321 -13.00 -3.87 -0.53
C ALA A 321 -12.75 -5.23 -1.22
N THR A 322 -12.03 -5.24 -2.34
CA THR A 322 -11.76 -6.43 -3.15
C THR A 322 -10.27 -6.77 -3.28
N ASN A 323 -9.41 -6.04 -2.60
CA ASN A 323 -7.95 -6.25 -2.64
C ASN A 323 -7.41 -7.02 -1.42
#